data_8f98103532a299e21b05b6bddde5785d
#
_entry.id   8f98103532a299e21b05b6bddde5785d
#
_cell.length_a   1.000
_cell.length_b   1.000
_cell.length_c   1.000
_cell.angle_alpha   90.00
_cell.angle_beta   90.00
_cell.angle_gamma   90.00
#
_symmetry.space_group_name_H-M   'P 1'
#
loop_
_entity.id
_entity.type
_entity.pdbx_description
1 polymer ?
#
loop_
_entity_poly.entity_id
_entity_poly.type
_entity_poly.pdbx_seq_one_letter_code
_entity_poly.pdbx_strand_id
1 'polypeptide(L)'
;MNLRPIDLAACEKVALGARRPEDVVVSRDGRVWLSDQGGACAELLADGRLQRIGDAGGAPNGINLDRAGRIVIANYGQAAGRGPLQRLDPRSGAVEILVDALDGRELVTCNYPIIDTQDRIWCTHSTWGGEDFGADSPRDGLVFRYDPNGRVTVVAEGLDFANGCALDWHETHLYVCETVGCDVLRFPIAGDGSLGRPERYGPKLGHAAHEVQHLRPLTLELRSQLGLTDGCGFDVESNLWVTLVMANKVVAITPAGEVVTMLSDPEGRVMVSPTNVSWGGPDLRDLYIGSVRSDYVVKLRSPVPGMPLVHQR
;
A
#
# COMPACT_ATOMS: atom_id res chain seq x y z
N MET A 1 -13.81 -1.61 -20.26
CA MET A 1 -14.76 -2.69 -19.81
C MET A 1 -15.53 -2.16 -18.62
N ASN A 2 -16.83 -2.46 -18.43
CA ASN A 2 -17.51 -2.01 -17.21
C ASN A 2 -17.04 -2.86 -16.02
N LEU A 3 -16.38 -2.23 -15.05
CA LEU A 3 -16.04 -2.86 -13.76
C LEU A 3 -17.31 -3.37 -13.08
N ARG A 4 -17.24 -4.55 -12.46
CA ARG A 4 -18.36 -5.15 -11.71
C ARG A 4 -17.85 -5.71 -10.41
N PRO A 5 -18.67 -5.71 -9.35
CA PRO A 5 -18.35 -6.38 -8.10
C PRO A 5 -17.92 -7.83 -8.33
N ILE A 6 -16.94 -8.26 -7.56
CA ILE A 6 -16.42 -9.64 -7.57
C ILE A 6 -17.06 -10.37 -6.39
N ASP A 7 -17.50 -11.61 -6.65
CA ASP A 7 -18.05 -12.48 -5.61
C ASP A 7 -16.93 -12.93 -4.64
N LEU A 8 -17.15 -12.80 -3.35
CA LEU A 8 -16.22 -13.29 -2.31
C LEU A 8 -15.96 -14.80 -2.41
N ALA A 9 -16.88 -15.57 -2.99
CA ALA A 9 -16.68 -17.01 -3.25
C ALA A 9 -15.54 -17.28 -4.26
N ALA A 10 -15.12 -16.28 -5.03
CA ALA A 10 -13.98 -16.41 -5.95
C ALA A 10 -12.63 -16.17 -5.24
N CYS A 11 -12.65 -15.80 -3.96
CA CYS A 11 -11.45 -15.48 -3.20
C CYS A 11 -10.88 -16.73 -2.52
N GLU A 12 -9.58 -16.88 -2.56
CA GLU A 12 -8.81 -17.91 -1.90
C GLU A 12 -7.95 -17.30 -0.78
N LYS A 13 -7.80 -18.03 0.33
CA LYS A 13 -6.84 -17.69 1.39
C LYS A 13 -5.53 -18.40 1.10
N VAL A 14 -4.47 -17.64 0.86
CA VAL A 14 -3.12 -18.15 0.59
C VAL A 14 -2.14 -17.60 1.62
N ALA A 15 -0.90 -18.09 1.63
CA ALA A 15 0.14 -17.65 2.57
C ALA A 15 -0.28 -17.81 4.05
N LEU A 16 -0.92 -18.93 4.38
CA LEU A 16 -1.39 -19.22 5.74
C LEU A 16 -0.23 -19.21 6.75
N GLY A 17 -0.43 -18.58 7.91
CA GLY A 17 0.57 -18.43 8.96
C GLY A 17 1.52 -17.24 8.75
N ALA A 18 1.20 -16.34 7.83
CA ALA A 18 1.87 -15.05 7.71
C ALA A 18 1.67 -14.20 8.98
N ARG A 19 2.59 -13.30 9.25
CA ARG A 19 2.52 -12.38 10.39
C ARG A 19 2.39 -10.96 9.90
N ARG A 20 1.18 -10.43 9.95
CA ARG A 20 0.86 -9.10 9.46
C ARG A 20 1.28 -8.91 7.99
N PRO A 21 0.72 -9.71 7.06
CA PRO A 21 1.04 -9.64 5.64
C PRO A 21 0.39 -8.39 5.01
N GLU A 22 0.94 -7.25 5.33
CA GLU A 22 0.37 -5.95 4.98
C GLU A 22 0.42 -5.70 3.47
N ASP A 23 1.49 -6.16 2.83
CA ASP A 23 1.65 -5.98 1.40
C ASP A 23 2.19 -7.23 0.71
N VAL A 24 1.92 -7.32 -0.59
CA VAL A 24 2.39 -8.38 -1.48
C VAL A 24 2.99 -7.76 -2.73
N VAL A 25 4.10 -8.28 -3.20
CA VAL A 25 4.65 -7.96 -4.52
C VAL A 25 4.99 -9.23 -5.28
N VAL A 26 4.67 -9.25 -6.56
CA VAL A 26 4.92 -10.41 -7.43
C VAL A 26 5.99 -10.05 -8.44
N SER A 27 7.10 -10.78 -8.42
CA SER A 27 8.20 -10.60 -9.36
C SER A 27 7.84 -11.03 -10.78
N ARG A 28 8.62 -10.59 -11.77
CA ARG A 28 8.42 -10.93 -13.17
C ARG A 28 8.47 -12.44 -13.46
N ASP A 29 9.28 -13.17 -12.69
CA ASP A 29 9.39 -14.64 -12.77
C ASP A 29 8.33 -15.40 -11.98
N GLY A 30 7.36 -14.67 -11.39
CA GLY A 30 6.19 -15.23 -10.71
C GLY A 30 6.40 -15.55 -9.24
N ARG A 31 7.53 -15.17 -8.63
CA ARG A 31 7.72 -15.32 -7.17
C ARG A 31 6.84 -14.32 -6.43
N VAL A 32 6.17 -14.78 -5.40
CA VAL A 32 5.26 -13.98 -4.59
C VAL A 32 5.92 -13.67 -3.24
N TRP A 33 6.13 -12.40 -2.98
CA TRP A 33 6.71 -11.90 -1.75
C TRP A 33 5.65 -11.16 -0.95
N LEU A 34 5.67 -11.30 0.36
CA LEU A 34 4.83 -10.55 1.28
C LEU A 34 5.67 -9.94 2.39
N SER A 35 5.29 -8.78 2.88
CA SER A 35 5.82 -8.25 4.13
C SER A 35 5.43 -9.19 5.27
N ASP A 36 6.35 -9.49 6.21
CA ASP A 36 6.07 -10.45 7.30
C ASP A 36 6.87 -10.08 8.55
N GLN A 37 6.21 -9.81 9.66
CA GLN A 37 6.85 -9.47 10.93
C GLN A 37 7.67 -10.62 11.55
N GLY A 38 7.58 -11.83 11.01
CA GLY A 38 8.43 -12.96 11.42
C GLY A 38 9.82 -12.92 10.78
N GLY A 39 10.09 -11.93 9.95
CA GLY A 39 11.33 -11.66 9.23
C GLY A 39 11.31 -10.25 8.68
N ALA A 40 11.95 -10.00 7.53
CA ALA A 40 11.72 -8.78 6.74
C ALA A 40 10.60 -9.00 5.73
N CYS A 41 10.67 -10.13 5.01
CA CYS A 41 9.67 -10.59 4.05
C CYS A 41 9.53 -12.11 4.13
N ALA A 42 8.48 -12.64 3.51
CA ALA A 42 8.33 -14.06 3.27
C ALA A 42 8.04 -14.32 1.79
N GLU A 43 8.60 -15.37 1.24
CA GLU A 43 8.24 -15.91 -0.07
C GLU A 43 7.15 -16.96 0.10
N LEU A 44 6.07 -16.84 -0.67
CA LEU A 44 5.06 -17.87 -0.81
C LEU A 44 5.53 -18.90 -1.84
N LEU A 45 5.91 -20.07 -1.38
CA LEU A 45 6.36 -21.17 -2.22
C LEU A 45 5.19 -21.86 -2.94
N ALA A 46 5.49 -22.60 -4.02
CA ALA A 46 4.49 -23.29 -4.81
C ALA A 46 3.68 -24.36 -4.02
N ASP A 47 4.24 -24.88 -2.93
CA ASP A 47 3.56 -25.82 -2.04
C ASP A 47 2.74 -25.14 -0.92
N GLY A 48 2.62 -23.81 -0.96
CA GLY A 48 1.87 -22.99 0.00
C GLY A 48 2.65 -22.64 1.28
N ARG A 49 3.87 -23.14 1.46
CA ARG A 49 4.71 -22.77 2.62
C ARG A 49 5.29 -21.37 2.48
N LEU A 50 5.57 -20.76 3.64
CA LEU A 50 6.24 -19.47 3.72
C LEU A 50 7.72 -19.66 4.05
N GLN A 51 8.59 -19.09 3.22
CA GLN A 51 10.01 -18.99 3.50
C GLN A 51 10.34 -17.55 3.92
N ARG A 52 10.57 -17.35 5.23
CA ARG A 52 10.94 -16.05 5.79
C ARG A 52 12.39 -15.73 5.53
N ILE A 53 12.68 -14.47 5.19
CA ILE A 53 14.01 -13.99 4.80
C ILE A 53 14.26 -12.63 5.44
N GLY A 54 15.49 -12.46 5.95
CA GLY A 54 15.97 -11.21 6.54
C GLY A 54 15.32 -10.88 7.88
N ASP A 55 15.75 -9.76 8.44
CA ASP A 55 15.17 -9.16 9.64
C ASP A 55 15.19 -7.64 9.45
N ALA A 56 14.02 -7.03 9.31
CA ALA A 56 13.87 -5.59 9.13
C ALA A 56 13.76 -4.84 10.47
N GLY A 57 13.49 -5.56 11.55
CA GLY A 57 13.02 -4.97 12.80
C GLY A 57 11.66 -4.29 12.65
N GLY A 58 10.99 -3.92 13.72
CA GLY A 58 9.72 -3.19 13.69
C GLY A 58 8.59 -3.93 12.96
N ALA A 59 7.95 -3.27 12.02
CA ALA A 59 6.84 -3.79 11.24
C ALA A 59 7.02 -3.52 9.75
N PRO A 60 7.58 -4.45 8.97
CA PRO A 60 7.58 -4.35 7.51
C PRO A 60 6.16 -4.07 7.02
N ASN A 61 5.99 -2.99 6.25
CA ASN A 61 4.71 -2.50 5.77
C ASN A 61 4.63 -2.66 4.25
N GLY A 62 4.51 -1.57 3.50
CA GLY A 62 4.55 -1.63 2.05
C GLY A 62 5.88 -2.14 1.51
N ILE A 63 5.86 -2.93 0.45
CA ILE A 63 7.05 -3.47 -0.22
C ILE A 63 6.97 -3.28 -1.72
N ASN A 64 8.14 -3.11 -2.36
CA ASN A 64 8.24 -3.09 -3.81
C ASN A 64 9.53 -3.75 -4.28
N LEU A 65 9.59 -4.18 -5.53
CA LEU A 65 10.79 -4.77 -6.13
C LEU A 65 11.51 -3.75 -7.01
N ASP A 66 12.83 -3.64 -6.81
CA ASP A 66 13.66 -2.93 -7.77
C ASP A 66 14.00 -3.82 -9.01
N ARG A 67 14.58 -3.22 -10.04
CA ARG A 67 14.95 -3.96 -11.27
C ARG A 67 15.98 -5.06 -11.05
N ALA A 68 16.73 -5.01 -9.96
CA ALA A 68 17.69 -6.05 -9.58
C ALA A 68 17.04 -7.20 -8.78
N GLY A 69 15.74 -7.11 -8.50
CA GLY A 69 14.98 -8.09 -7.74
C GLY A 69 15.21 -7.99 -6.23
N ARG A 70 15.72 -6.85 -5.74
CA ARG A 70 15.80 -6.58 -4.30
C ARG A 70 14.47 -5.97 -3.85
N ILE A 71 14.10 -6.25 -2.60
CA ILE A 71 12.83 -5.81 -2.04
C ILE A 71 13.07 -4.52 -1.26
N VAL A 72 12.46 -3.43 -1.70
CA VAL A 72 12.39 -2.17 -0.95
C VAL A 72 11.26 -2.29 0.06
N ILE A 73 11.53 -1.96 1.32
CA ILE A 73 10.63 -2.12 2.46
C ILE A 73 10.44 -0.78 3.13
N ALA A 74 9.23 -0.30 3.20
CA ALA A 74 8.85 0.76 4.13
C ALA A 74 8.55 0.12 5.49
N ASN A 75 9.27 0.52 6.53
CA ASN A 75 9.09 -0.04 7.86
C ASN A 75 8.22 0.89 8.72
N TYR A 76 7.13 0.37 9.25
CA TYR A 76 6.19 1.15 10.05
C TYR A 76 6.65 1.33 11.51
N GLY A 77 7.75 0.71 11.90
CA GLY A 77 8.37 0.88 13.22
C GLY A 77 7.62 0.22 14.38
N GLN A 78 6.37 0.58 14.63
CA GLN A 78 5.57 0.10 15.77
C GLN A 78 6.34 0.15 17.10
N ALA A 79 6.44 -0.98 17.82
CA ALA A 79 7.14 -1.08 19.09
C ALA A 79 8.64 -0.79 19.01
N ALA A 80 9.26 -0.87 17.84
CA ALA A 80 10.66 -0.52 17.64
C ALA A 80 10.91 1.01 17.68
N GLY A 81 9.85 1.83 17.52
CA GLY A 81 9.91 3.28 17.53
C GLY A 81 10.66 3.91 16.36
N ARG A 82 11.22 3.10 15.46
CA ARG A 82 11.97 3.52 14.25
C ARG A 82 11.39 2.82 13.04
N GLY A 83 11.11 3.59 11.99
CA GLY A 83 10.48 3.09 10.77
C GLY A 83 11.20 3.56 9.51
N PRO A 84 12.41 3.04 9.24
CA PRO A 84 13.22 3.45 8.11
C PRO A 84 12.69 2.92 6.77
N LEU A 85 13.16 3.53 5.68
CA LEU A 85 13.15 2.91 4.37
C LEU A 85 14.35 1.96 4.26
N GLN A 86 14.10 0.70 3.90
CA GLN A 86 15.09 -0.37 3.88
C GLN A 86 15.10 -1.09 2.52
N ARG A 87 16.14 -1.90 2.29
CA ARG A 87 16.21 -2.78 1.13
C ARG A 87 16.77 -4.14 1.52
N LEU A 88 16.05 -5.19 1.19
CA LEU A 88 16.41 -6.58 1.41
C LEU A 88 16.97 -7.19 0.11
N ASP A 89 18.12 -7.82 0.19
CA ASP A 89 18.57 -8.74 -0.84
C ASP A 89 18.01 -10.15 -0.54
N PRO A 90 17.05 -10.66 -1.33
CA PRO A 90 16.41 -11.95 -1.05
C PRO A 90 17.34 -13.16 -1.26
N ARG A 91 18.53 -12.99 -1.84
CA ARG A 91 19.52 -14.06 -2.03
C ARG A 91 20.35 -14.27 -0.79
N SER A 92 20.76 -13.20 -0.13
CA SER A 92 21.61 -13.22 1.05
C SER A 92 20.86 -13.07 2.36
N GLY A 93 19.62 -12.52 2.32
CA GLY A 93 18.87 -12.11 3.49
C GLY A 93 19.36 -10.82 4.15
N ALA A 94 20.34 -10.15 3.53
CA ALA A 94 20.88 -8.90 4.08
C ALA A 94 19.88 -7.76 3.90
N VAL A 95 19.67 -7.00 4.98
CA VAL A 95 18.85 -5.79 5.00
C VAL A 95 19.74 -4.59 5.19
N GLU A 96 19.66 -3.62 4.29
CA GLU A 96 20.34 -2.32 4.40
C GLU A 96 19.33 -1.20 4.66
N ILE A 97 19.73 -0.20 5.40
CA ILE A 97 18.94 1.02 5.61
C ILE A 97 19.28 1.98 4.46
N LEU A 98 18.26 2.45 3.73
CA LEU A 98 18.39 3.46 2.70
C LEU A 98 18.21 4.87 3.26
N VAL A 99 17.18 5.05 4.10
CA VAL A 99 16.86 6.34 4.76
C VAL A 99 16.33 6.04 6.16
N ASP A 100 16.93 6.60 7.18
CA ASP A 100 16.49 6.46 8.58
C ASP A 100 16.07 7.79 9.22
N ALA A 101 16.40 8.92 8.58
CA ALA A 101 16.05 10.24 9.07
C ALA A 101 15.83 11.23 7.92
N LEU A 102 15.01 12.25 8.16
CA LEU A 102 14.84 13.43 7.29
C LEU A 102 15.14 14.67 8.14
N ASP A 103 16.07 15.52 7.64
CA ASP A 103 16.51 16.75 8.33
C ASP A 103 16.88 16.54 9.81
N GLY A 104 17.49 15.38 10.12
CA GLY A 104 17.92 15.02 11.47
C GLY A 104 16.80 14.46 12.37
N ARG A 105 15.58 14.31 11.89
CA ARG A 105 14.47 13.66 12.59
C ARG A 105 14.33 12.20 12.14
N GLU A 106 14.43 11.26 13.09
CA GLU A 106 14.31 9.83 12.79
C GLU A 106 12.94 9.47 12.22
N LEU A 107 12.92 8.70 11.16
CA LEU A 107 11.70 8.15 10.58
C LEU A 107 11.06 7.11 11.51
N VAL A 108 9.74 7.18 11.66
CA VAL A 108 8.99 6.31 12.58
C VAL A 108 7.89 5.50 11.89
N THR A 109 7.34 5.98 10.77
CA THR A 109 6.22 5.34 10.08
C THR A 109 6.34 5.41 8.57
N CYS A 110 7.50 4.97 8.00
CA CYS A 110 7.52 4.73 6.55
C CYS A 110 6.41 3.74 6.21
N ASN A 111 5.58 4.10 5.22
CA ASN A 111 4.38 3.34 4.96
C ASN A 111 4.43 2.56 3.65
N TYR A 112 4.60 3.22 2.52
CA TYR A 112 4.58 2.54 1.22
C TYR A 112 5.63 3.09 0.24
N PRO A 113 6.45 2.22 -0.40
CA PRO A 113 7.41 2.62 -1.42
C PRO A 113 6.87 2.30 -2.81
N ILE A 114 6.98 3.23 -3.77
CA ILE A 114 6.79 2.95 -5.20
C ILE A 114 8.05 3.35 -5.97
N ILE A 115 8.42 2.55 -6.98
CA ILE A 115 9.63 2.78 -7.78
C ILE A 115 9.23 3.19 -9.18
N ASP A 116 9.87 4.24 -9.72
CA ASP A 116 9.64 4.71 -11.08
C ASP A 116 10.67 4.18 -12.09
N THR A 117 10.47 4.50 -13.37
CA THR A 117 11.35 4.06 -14.46
C THR A 117 12.76 4.67 -14.42
N GLN A 118 12.99 5.68 -13.60
CA GLN A 118 14.31 6.26 -13.33
C GLN A 118 14.98 5.65 -12.08
N ASP A 119 14.41 4.56 -11.55
CA ASP A 119 14.85 3.87 -10.33
C ASP A 119 14.82 4.77 -9.07
N ARG A 120 13.98 5.82 -9.07
CA ARG A 120 13.73 6.65 -7.90
C ARG A 120 12.68 5.94 -7.04
N ILE A 121 12.87 5.97 -5.73
CA ILE A 121 11.92 5.43 -4.76
C ILE A 121 11.14 6.59 -4.16
N TRP A 122 9.83 6.61 -4.36
CA TRP A 122 8.90 7.51 -3.71
C TRP A 122 8.34 6.78 -2.49
N CYS A 123 8.47 7.35 -1.31
CA CYS A 123 8.03 6.70 -0.08
C CYS A 123 7.13 7.64 0.72
N THR A 124 5.98 7.12 1.13
CA THR A 124 5.11 7.80 2.09
C THR A 124 5.60 7.58 3.51
N HIS A 125 5.44 8.58 4.35
CA HIS A 125 5.59 8.53 5.79
C HIS A 125 4.30 9.04 6.41
N SER A 126 3.63 8.22 7.22
CA SER A 126 2.24 8.48 7.61
C SER A 126 2.13 9.62 8.61
N THR A 127 2.93 9.60 9.66
CA THR A 127 2.90 10.56 10.76
C THR A 127 4.16 10.44 11.63
N TRP A 128 4.50 11.49 12.33
CA TRP A 128 5.54 11.49 13.35
C TRP A 128 5.00 11.18 14.75
N GLY A 129 3.68 11.21 14.91
CA GLY A 129 2.98 10.89 16.15
C GLY A 129 2.54 9.44 16.22
N GLY A 130 1.58 9.15 17.10
CA GLY A 130 0.88 7.88 17.12
C GLY A 130 -0.26 7.81 16.10
N GLU A 131 -0.85 6.64 15.95
CA GLU A 131 -2.05 6.45 15.12
C GLU A 131 -3.24 7.18 15.76
N ASP A 132 -3.44 8.43 15.38
CA ASP A 132 -4.63 9.21 15.74
C ASP A 132 -5.47 9.47 14.50
N PHE A 133 -6.61 8.81 14.42
CA PHE A 133 -7.60 9.00 13.34
C PHE A 133 -8.72 9.96 13.77
N GLY A 134 -8.46 10.77 14.77
CA GLY A 134 -9.36 11.79 15.28
C GLY A 134 -9.44 13.05 14.40
N ALA A 135 -10.30 13.98 14.82
CA ALA A 135 -10.45 15.27 14.14
C ALA A 135 -9.20 16.16 14.23
N ASP A 136 -8.39 15.94 15.25
CA ASP A 136 -7.16 16.70 15.55
C ASP A 136 -5.90 15.98 15.00
N SER A 137 -6.06 15.16 13.96
CA SER A 137 -4.94 14.54 13.26
C SER A 137 -3.89 15.60 12.90
N PRO A 138 -2.60 15.36 13.20
CA PRO A 138 -1.56 16.40 13.08
C PRO A 138 -1.29 16.84 11.64
N ARG A 139 -1.79 16.09 10.63
CA ARG A 139 -1.52 16.33 9.20
C ARG A 139 -0.02 16.50 8.93
N ASP A 140 0.79 15.69 9.57
CA ASP A 140 2.26 15.72 9.49
C ASP A 140 2.82 14.60 8.60
N GLY A 141 1.95 13.93 7.87
CA GLY A 141 2.31 12.96 6.83
C GLY A 141 3.03 13.64 5.67
N LEU A 142 3.89 12.89 5.01
CA LEU A 142 4.70 13.40 3.91
C LEU A 142 5.01 12.32 2.86
N VAL A 143 5.55 12.77 1.73
CA VAL A 143 6.22 11.92 0.73
C VAL A 143 7.65 12.40 0.60
N PHE A 144 8.60 11.49 0.66
CA PHE A 144 9.98 11.75 0.28
C PHE A 144 10.40 10.88 -0.92
N ARG A 145 11.40 11.33 -1.64
CA ARG A 145 11.99 10.63 -2.77
C ARG A 145 13.45 10.31 -2.49
N TYR A 146 13.84 9.06 -2.68
CA TYR A 146 15.21 8.58 -2.66
C TYR A 146 15.69 8.35 -4.09
N ASP A 147 16.69 9.09 -4.51
CA ASP A 147 17.28 9.01 -5.87
C ASP A 147 18.39 7.96 -5.93
N PRO A 148 18.70 7.37 -7.12
CA PRO A 148 19.74 6.35 -7.26
C PRO A 148 21.15 6.78 -6.80
N ASN A 149 21.41 8.09 -6.75
CA ASN A 149 22.67 8.65 -6.25
C ASN A 149 22.72 8.82 -4.72
N GLY A 150 21.69 8.34 -4.01
CA GLY A 150 21.57 8.43 -2.56
C GLY A 150 20.97 9.75 -2.03
N ARG A 151 20.57 10.68 -2.91
CA ARG A 151 19.93 11.91 -2.48
C ARG A 151 18.50 11.64 -1.99
N VAL A 152 18.15 12.24 -0.85
CA VAL A 152 16.80 12.22 -0.30
C VAL A 152 16.19 13.62 -0.41
N THR A 153 14.93 13.70 -0.80
CA THR A 153 14.20 14.98 -0.94
C THR A 153 12.77 14.79 -0.44
N VAL A 154 12.32 15.60 0.49
CA VAL A 154 10.90 15.71 0.82
C VAL A 154 10.21 16.42 -0.34
N VAL A 155 9.18 15.82 -0.91
CA VAL A 155 8.50 16.29 -2.12
C VAL A 155 7.05 16.69 -1.89
N ALA A 156 6.43 16.27 -0.80
CA ALA A 156 5.13 16.70 -0.32
C ALA A 156 5.05 16.60 1.20
N GLU A 157 4.33 17.51 1.83
CA GLU A 157 4.10 17.58 3.29
C GLU A 157 2.66 17.98 3.59
N GLY A 158 2.28 17.87 4.86
CA GLY A 158 0.95 18.28 5.33
C GLY A 158 -0.16 17.31 4.98
N LEU A 159 0.18 16.04 4.76
CA LEU A 159 -0.74 14.99 4.39
C LEU A 159 -1.45 14.40 5.62
N ASP A 160 -2.70 14.00 5.43
CA ASP A 160 -3.57 13.52 6.50
C ASP A 160 -3.45 12.00 6.66
N PHE A 161 -2.31 11.57 7.23
CA PHE A 161 -1.88 10.18 7.34
C PHE A 161 -1.62 9.55 5.97
N ALA A 162 -0.53 9.97 5.32
CA ALA A 162 -0.11 9.43 4.02
C ALA A 162 0.11 7.92 4.11
N ASN A 163 -0.54 7.15 3.23
CA ASN A 163 -0.52 5.71 3.22
C ASN A 163 -0.04 5.17 1.86
N GLY A 164 -0.72 4.24 1.23
CA GLY A 164 -0.31 3.71 -0.06
C GLY A 164 -0.19 4.76 -1.15
N CYS A 165 0.71 4.55 -2.10
CA CYS A 165 0.86 5.42 -3.24
C CYS A 165 1.08 4.64 -4.54
N ALA A 166 0.71 5.25 -5.67
CA ALA A 166 0.84 4.67 -7.00
C ALA A 166 1.26 5.73 -8.03
N LEU A 167 1.96 5.29 -9.07
CA LEU A 167 2.26 6.11 -10.24
C LEU A 167 1.32 5.73 -11.38
N ASP A 168 0.91 6.69 -12.21
CA ASP A 168 0.22 6.37 -13.47
C ASP A 168 1.19 5.73 -14.49
N TRP A 169 0.63 5.18 -15.58
CA TRP A 169 1.43 4.50 -16.62
C TRP A 169 2.58 5.33 -17.17
N HIS A 170 2.37 6.63 -17.32
CA HIS A 170 3.33 7.56 -17.88
C HIS A 170 4.21 8.24 -16.83
N GLU A 171 3.98 7.93 -15.55
CA GLU A 171 4.68 8.54 -14.42
C GLU A 171 4.58 10.06 -14.42
N THR A 172 3.43 10.58 -14.89
CA THR A 172 3.13 12.00 -14.89
C THR A 172 2.49 12.49 -13.59
N HIS A 173 1.95 11.56 -12.80
CA HIS A 173 1.35 11.86 -11.51
C HIS A 173 1.66 10.79 -10.47
N LEU A 174 1.86 11.25 -9.23
CA LEU A 174 1.85 10.40 -8.04
C LEU A 174 0.48 10.50 -7.37
N TYR A 175 -0.09 9.37 -7.03
CA TYR A 175 -1.35 9.24 -6.28
C TYR A 175 -1.03 8.78 -4.87
N VAL A 176 -1.61 9.42 -3.85
CA VAL A 176 -1.36 9.13 -2.44
C VAL A 176 -2.69 8.99 -1.71
N CYS A 177 -2.89 7.88 -1.02
CA CYS A 177 -4.02 7.68 -0.12
C CYS A 177 -3.83 8.47 1.17
N GLU A 178 -4.84 9.26 1.58
CA GLU A 178 -4.89 9.89 2.89
C GLU A 178 -5.89 9.14 3.77
N THR A 179 -5.40 8.38 4.74
CA THR A 179 -6.25 7.50 5.57
C THR A 179 -7.30 8.28 6.36
N VAL A 180 -6.89 9.37 7.00
CA VAL A 180 -7.79 10.20 7.82
C VAL A 180 -8.64 11.11 6.92
N GLY A 181 -8.09 11.58 5.82
CA GLY A 181 -8.82 12.33 4.78
C GLY A 181 -9.90 11.51 4.08
N CYS A 182 -9.76 10.18 4.07
CA CYS A 182 -10.66 9.24 3.39
C CYS A 182 -10.74 9.50 1.87
N ASP A 183 -9.64 9.89 1.26
CA ASP A 183 -9.57 10.20 -0.16
C ASP A 183 -8.20 9.86 -0.76
N VAL A 184 -8.02 10.19 -2.01
CA VAL A 184 -6.76 10.07 -2.74
C VAL A 184 -6.37 11.42 -3.29
N LEU A 185 -5.14 11.83 -3.05
CA LEU A 185 -4.55 13.02 -3.67
C LEU A 185 -3.74 12.63 -4.90
N ARG A 186 -3.84 13.43 -5.96
CA ARG A 186 -3.05 13.31 -7.18
C ARG A 186 -2.11 14.50 -7.31
N PHE A 187 -0.82 14.23 -7.42
CA PHE A 187 0.25 15.23 -7.55
C PHE A 187 0.85 15.18 -8.96
N PRO A 188 0.85 16.26 -9.74
CA PRO A 188 1.62 16.31 -10.99
C PRO A 188 3.12 16.16 -10.70
N ILE A 189 3.83 15.39 -11.51
CA ILE A 189 5.29 15.21 -11.41
C ILE A 189 5.96 16.08 -12.49
N ALA A 190 6.80 17.01 -12.07
CA ALA A 190 7.61 17.83 -12.98
C ALA A 190 8.83 17.04 -13.51
N GLY A 191 9.48 17.54 -14.57
CA GLY A 191 10.62 16.86 -15.18
C GLY A 191 11.84 16.67 -14.27
N ASP A 192 11.99 17.49 -13.23
CA ASP A 192 13.01 17.35 -12.18
C ASP A 192 12.58 16.41 -11.04
N GLY A 193 11.35 15.88 -11.12
CA GLY A 193 10.77 15.02 -10.11
C GLY A 193 10.24 15.75 -8.88
N SER A 194 10.06 17.08 -8.94
CA SER A 194 9.28 17.79 -7.93
C SER A 194 7.79 17.54 -8.12
N LEU A 195 7.02 17.63 -7.03
CA LEU A 195 5.57 17.49 -7.08
C LEU A 195 4.91 18.87 -7.16
N GLY A 196 3.93 19.00 -8.06
CA GLY A 196 3.08 20.18 -8.15
C GLY A 196 1.99 20.18 -7.06
N ARG A 197 1.11 21.18 -7.11
CA ARG A 197 -0.02 21.30 -6.18
C ARG A 197 -0.95 20.08 -6.33
N PRO A 198 -1.31 19.40 -5.23
CA PRO A 198 -2.21 18.26 -5.29
C PRO A 198 -3.65 18.69 -5.58
N GLU A 199 -4.39 17.77 -6.16
CA GLU A 199 -5.85 17.82 -6.26
C GLU A 199 -6.43 16.48 -5.81
N ARG A 200 -7.67 16.50 -5.31
CA ARG A 200 -8.35 15.24 -4.98
C ARG A 200 -8.67 14.46 -6.25
N TYR A 201 -8.34 13.17 -6.24
CA TYR A 201 -8.69 12.24 -7.31
C TYR A 201 -9.92 11.41 -6.95
N GLY A 202 -11.01 11.63 -7.65
CA GLY A 202 -12.30 11.06 -7.31
C GLY A 202 -12.97 11.73 -6.09
N PRO A 203 -14.05 11.15 -5.55
CA PRO A 203 -14.74 11.66 -4.37
C PRO A 203 -14.08 11.20 -3.07
N LYS A 204 -14.55 11.74 -1.92
CA LYS A 204 -14.31 11.13 -0.62
C LYS A 204 -14.94 9.74 -0.59
N LEU A 205 -14.22 8.74 -0.08
CA LEU A 205 -14.58 7.31 -0.23
C LEU A 205 -15.47 6.78 0.91
N GLY A 206 -15.86 7.64 1.84
CA GLY A 206 -16.75 7.29 2.95
C GLY A 206 -16.56 8.22 4.15
N HIS A 207 -17.10 7.79 5.29
CA HIS A 207 -16.97 8.54 6.53
C HIS A 207 -15.56 8.43 7.12
N ALA A 208 -15.05 9.54 7.65
CA ALA A 208 -13.86 9.49 8.49
C ALA A 208 -14.20 8.91 9.88
N ALA A 209 -13.20 8.32 10.55
CA ALA A 209 -13.43 7.68 11.85
C ALA A 209 -14.00 8.65 12.89
N HIS A 210 -13.51 9.88 12.93
CA HIS A 210 -13.96 10.92 13.87
C HIS A 210 -15.40 11.39 13.63
N GLU A 211 -15.89 11.34 12.39
CA GLU A 211 -17.27 11.73 12.05
C GLU A 211 -18.31 10.81 12.70
N VAL A 212 -17.95 9.56 12.94
CA VAL A 212 -18.86 8.52 13.46
C VAL A 212 -18.46 7.99 14.86
N GLN A 213 -17.40 8.51 15.45
CA GLN A 213 -16.89 8.01 16.75
C GLN A 213 -17.92 8.11 17.88
N HIS A 214 -18.84 9.08 17.83
CA HIS A 214 -19.92 9.27 18.80
C HIS A 214 -21.01 8.20 18.71
N LEU A 215 -21.02 7.38 17.63
CA LEU A 215 -22.00 6.30 17.39
C LEU A 215 -21.46 4.92 17.82
N ARG A 216 -20.39 4.88 18.61
CA ARG A 216 -19.80 3.60 19.05
C ARG A 216 -20.68 2.86 20.08
N PRO A 217 -20.73 1.50 20.00
CA PRO A 217 -20.07 0.63 19.03
C PRO A 217 -20.69 0.76 17.64
N LEU A 218 -19.83 0.80 16.61
CA LEU A 218 -20.27 0.91 15.22
C LEU A 218 -21.02 -0.36 14.79
N THR A 219 -22.19 -0.20 14.17
CA THR A 219 -22.89 -1.29 13.49
C THR A 219 -22.06 -1.77 12.28
N LEU A 220 -22.31 -2.99 11.80
CA LEU A 220 -21.68 -3.48 10.58
C LEU A 220 -21.98 -2.60 9.37
N GLU A 221 -23.21 -2.09 9.28
CA GLU A 221 -23.63 -1.18 8.22
C GLU A 221 -22.80 0.11 8.25
N LEU A 222 -22.71 0.79 9.40
CA LEU A 222 -21.96 2.03 9.53
C LEU A 222 -20.45 1.80 9.33
N ARG A 223 -19.91 0.67 9.84
CA ARG A 223 -18.52 0.29 9.62
C ARG A 223 -18.20 0.11 8.13
N SER A 224 -19.13 -0.48 7.36
CA SER A 224 -18.97 -0.68 5.92
C SER A 224 -19.01 0.63 5.12
N GLN A 225 -19.35 1.75 5.74
CA GLN A 225 -19.38 3.09 5.14
C GLN A 225 -18.15 3.93 5.50
N LEU A 226 -17.21 3.39 6.28
CA LEU A 226 -15.95 4.08 6.58
C LEU A 226 -15.08 4.17 5.32
N GLY A 227 -14.45 5.33 5.13
CA GLY A 227 -13.65 5.62 3.96
C GLY A 227 -12.14 5.61 4.20
N LEU A 228 -11.67 5.09 5.35
CA LEU A 228 -10.25 5.08 5.69
C LEU A 228 -9.47 4.31 4.63
N THR A 229 -8.79 5.05 3.74
CA THR A 229 -7.98 4.51 2.66
C THR A 229 -6.68 3.93 3.22
N ASP A 230 -6.16 2.89 2.55
CA ASP A 230 -4.88 2.28 2.90
C ASP A 230 -4.00 2.20 1.65
N GLY A 231 -3.86 1.07 0.98
CA GLY A 231 -3.08 0.94 -0.23
C GLY A 231 -3.88 1.16 -1.52
N CYS A 232 -3.14 1.33 -2.61
CA CYS A 232 -3.74 1.50 -3.92
C CYS A 232 -2.84 0.99 -5.06
N GLY A 233 -3.45 0.68 -6.21
CA GLY A 233 -2.74 0.27 -7.41
C GLY A 233 -3.61 0.43 -8.65
N PHE A 234 -2.98 0.67 -9.79
CA PHE A 234 -3.67 0.82 -11.07
C PHE A 234 -3.86 -0.51 -11.79
N ASP A 235 -4.98 -0.64 -12.49
CA ASP A 235 -5.14 -1.62 -13.55
C ASP A 235 -4.75 -1.02 -14.93
N VAL A 236 -4.70 -1.86 -15.97
CA VAL A 236 -4.32 -1.43 -17.33
C VAL A 236 -5.36 -0.51 -18.00
N GLU A 237 -6.56 -0.43 -17.46
CA GLU A 237 -7.62 0.49 -17.92
C GLU A 237 -7.57 1.84 -17.15
N SER A 238 -6.51 2.05 -16.36
CA SER A 238 -6.29 3.24 -15.53
C SER A 238 -7.35 3.44 -14.44
N ASN A 239 -8.00 2.39 -13.98
CA ASN A 239 -8.78 2.47 -12.75
C ASN A 239 -7.85 2.33 -11.56
N LEU A 240 -7.96 3.21 -10.58
CA LEU A 240 -7.21 3.15 -9.33
C LEU A 240 -8.00 2.33 -8.30
N TRP A 241 -7.50 1.15 -7.99
CA TRP A 241 -8.07 0.30 -6.94
C TRP A 241 -7.53 0.76 -5.59
N VAL A 242 -8.42 0.93 -4.62
CA VAL A 242 -8.12 1.44 -3.29
C VAL A 242 -8.73 0.52 -2.24
N THR A 243 -7.96 0.16 -1.24
CA THR A 243 -8.45 -0.59 -0.08
C THR A 243 -9.01 0.36 0.97
N LEU A 244 -10.11 -0.03 1.60
CA LEU A 244 -10.74 0.65 2.72
C LEU A 244 -10.64 -0.24 3.96
N VAL A 245 -9.57 -0.05 4.73
CA VAL A 245 -9.11 -0.98 5.77
C VAL A 245 -10.14 -1.27 6.86
N MET A 246 -10.88 -0.25 7.29
CA MET A 246 -11.90 -0.41 8.35
C MET A 246 -13.24 -0.92 7.82
N ALA A 247 -13.51 -0.72 6.54
CA ALA A 247 -14.76 -1.14 5.89
C ALA A 247 -14.70 -2.57 5.35
N ASN A 248 -13.55 -3.24 5.38
CA ASN A 248 -13.31 -4.51 4.71
C ASN A 248 -13.76 -4.46 3.24
N LYS A 249 -13.27 -3.47 2.51
CA LYS A 249 -13.74 -3.17 1.16
C LYS A 249 -12.59 -2.83 0.23
N VAL A 250 -12.75 -3.16 -1.04
CA VAL A 250 -11.90 -2.66 -2.13
C VAL A 250 -12.80 -1.94 -3.13
N VAL A 251 -12.43 -0.72 -3.47
CA VAL A 251 -13.13 0.08 -4.49
C VAL A 251 -12.18 0.38 -5.64
N ALA A 252 -12.73 0.72 -6.81
CA ALA A 252 -11.96 1.24 -7.94
C ALA A 252 -12.50 2.63 -8.31
N ILE A 253 -11.61 3.61 -8.44
CA ILE A 253 -11.90 4.94 -8.95
C ILE A 253 -11.58 4.90 -10.45
N THR A 254 -12.59 5.11 -11.29
CA THR A 254 -12.39 5.14 -12.74
C THR A 254 -11.71 6.43 -13.20
N PRO A 255 -11.15 6.49 -14.42
CA PRO A 255 -10.63 7.74 -14.99
C PRO A 255 -11.68 8.88 -15.06
N ALA A 256 -12.97 8.55 -15.05
CA ALA A 256 -14.05 9.53 -14.99
C ALA A 256 -14.36 10.01 -13.55
N GLY A 257 -13.67 9.46 -12.53
CA GLY A 257 -13.92 9.78 -11.12
C GLY A 257 -15.08 9.03 -10.49
N GLU A 258 -15.65 8.04 -11.17
CA GLU A 258 -16.71 7.19 -10.62
C GLU A 258 -16.11 6.13 -9.70
N VAL A 259 -16.82 5.79 -8.61
CA VAL A 259 -16.39 4.76 -7.66
C VAL A 259 -17.21 3.50 -7.84
N VAL A 260 -16.53 2.39 -8.09
CA VAL A 260 -17.13 1.06 -8.19
C VAL A 260 -16.64 0.20 -7.02
N THR A 261 -17.54 -0.36 -6.23
CA THR A 261 -17.18 -1.36 -5.21
C THR A 261 -16.80 -2.66 -5.90
N MET A 262 -15.54 -3.07 -5.75
CA MET A 262 -15.01 -4.29 -6.35
C MET A 262 -15.20 -5.50 -5.44
N LEU A 263 -14.90 -5.34 -4.15
CA LEU A 263 -15.08 -6.36 -3.11
C LEU A 263 -15.66 -5.71 -1.85
N SER A 264 -16.55 -6.40 -1.15
CA SER A 264 -17.09 -5.95 0.13
C SER A 264 -17.37 -7.14 1.02
N ASP A 265 -16.72 -7.17 2.18
CA ASP A 265 -16.88 -8.20 3.21
C ASP A 265 -17.08 -7.56 4.59
N PRO A 266 -18.22 -6.91 4.86
CA PRO A 266 -18.43 -6.17 6.11
C PRO A 266 -18.21 -7.02 7.36
N GLU A 267 -18.46 -8.32 7.28
CA GLU A 267 -18.29 -9.26 8.39
C GLU A 267 -16.85 -9.76 8.57
N GLY A 268 -15.97 -9.56 7.56
CA GLY A 268 -14.58 -10.00 7.60
C GLY A 268 -14.41 -11.52 7.59
N ARG A 269 -15.25 -12.23 6.87
CA ARG A 269 -15.19 -13.71 6.79
C ARG A 269 -14.05 -14.21 5.89
N VAL A 270 -13.77 -13.47 4.85
CA VAL A 270 -12.78 -13.78 3.82
C VAL A 270 -11.68 -12.72 3.79
N MET A 271 -12.06 -11.44 3.79
CA MET A 271 -11.15 -10.30 3.69
C MET A 271 -11.32 -9.40 4.92
N VAL A 272 -10.31 -9.37 5.75
CA VAL A 272 -10.30 -8.62 7.01
C VAL A 272 -9.23 -7.53 6.94
N SER A 273 -9.61 -6.28 7.21
CA SER A 273 -8.69 -5.12 7.20
C SER A 273 -7.73 -5.13 6.00
N PRO A 274 -8.26 -5.09 4.76
CA PRO A 274 -7.44 -5.09 3.55
C PRO A 274 -6.56 -3.85 3.50
N THR A 275 -5.28 -4.03 3.17
CA THR A 275 -4.27 -2.98 3.20
C THR A 275 -3.75 -2.59 1.84
N ASN A 276 -3.48 -3.54 0.96
CA ASN A 276 -3.01 -3.21 -0.38
C ASN A 276 -3.54 -4.19 -1.43
N VAL A 277 -3.41 -3.81 -2.70
CA VAL A 277 -3.73 -4.61 -3.89
C VAL A 277 -2.51 -4.74 -4.77
N SER A 278 -2.16 -5.97 -5.16
CA SER A 278 -1.00 -6.24 -6.03
C SER A 278 -1.34 -7.30 -7.05
N TRP A 279 -0.91 -7.09 -8.29
CA TRP A 279 -1.16 -8.02 -9.39
C TRP A 279 0.09 -8.78 -9.78
N GLY A 280 -0.11 -10.04 -10.13
CA GLY A 280 0.93 -10.93 -10.63
C GLY A 280 0.39 -11.97 -11.59
N GLY A 281 1.21 -13.00 -11.80
CA GLY A 281 0.93 -14.04 -12.79
C GLY A 281 1.28 -13.59 -14.21
N PRO A 282 1.26 -14.54 -15.19
CA PRO A 282 1.74 -14.28 -16.54
C PRO A 282 0.88 -13.29 -17.33
N ASP A 283 -0.35 -13.06 -16.91
CA ASP A 283 -1.30 -12.13 -17.51
C ASP A 283 -1.69 -10.98 -16.58
N LEU A 284 -0.97 -10.83 -15.46
CA LEU A 284 -1.23 -9.81 -14.42
C LEU A 284 -2.68 -9.79 -13.91
N ARG A 285 -3.32 -10.96 -13.82
CA ARG A 285 -4.69 -11.11 -13.31
C ARG A 285 -4.75 -11.81 -11.94
N ASP A 286 -3.67 -12.38 -11.46
CA ASP A 286 -3.62 -12.88 -10.08
C ASP A 286 -3.53 -11.68 -9.14
N LEU A 287 -4.66 -11.32 -8.54
CA LEU A 287 -4.76 -10.22 -7.59
C LEU A 287 -4.57 -10.75 -6.17
N TYR A 288 -3.66 -10.13 -5.46
CA TYR A 288 -3.40 -10.39 -4.04
C TYR A 288 -3.83 -9.18 -3.22
N ILE A 289 -4.44 -9.43 -2.06
CA ILE A 289 -4.87 -8.39 -1.13
C ILE A 289 -4.23 -8.67 0.23
N GLY A 290 -3.40 -7.75 0.68
CA GLY A 290 -2.76 -7.79 1.99
C GLY A 290 -3.71 -7.48 3.14
N SER A 291 -3.23 -7.67 4.37
CA SER A 291 -4.01 -7.37 5.58
C SER A 291 -3.10 -7.11 6.79
N VAL A 292 -3.49 -6.17 7.63
CA VAL A 292 -2.84 -5.94 8.93
C VAL A 292 -3.39 -6.82 10.06
N ARG A 293 -4.47 -7.58 9.84
CA ARG A 293 -5.16 -8.33 10.89
C ARG A 293 -5.34 -9.81 10.60
N SER A 294 -5.08 -10.29 9.39
CA SER A 294 -5.13 -11.70 9.06
C SER A 294 -3.75 -12.35 9.15
N ASP A 295 -3.72 -13.66 9.25
CA ASP A 295 -2.55 -14.52 9.12
C ASP A 295 -2.47 -15.18 7.74
N TYR A 296 -3.11 -14.55 6.74
CA TYR A 296 -3.17 -14.99 5.34
C TYR A 296 -3.32 -13.77 4.41
N VAL A 297 -3.08 -14.01 3.16
CA VAL A 297 -3.33 -13.09 2.04
C VAL A 297 -4.55 -13.61 1.27
N VAL A 298 -5.39 -12.70 0.79
CA VAL A 298 -6.49 -13.05 -0.12
C VAL A 298 -5.98 -13.03 -1.56
N LYS A 299 -6.25 -14.10 -2.31
CA LYS A 299 -5.93 -14.22 -3.73
C LYS A 299 -7.21 -14.43 -4.54
N LEU A 300 -7.31 -13.81 -5.71
CA LEU A 300 -8.39 -14.01 -6.66
C LEU A 300 -7.95 -13.68 -8.08
N ARG A 301 -8.80 -14.01 -9.06
CA ARG A 301 -8.58 -13.58 -10.46
C ARG A 301 -9.27 -12.25 -10.71
N SER A 302 -8.47 -11.23 -11.01
CA SER A 302 -8.98 -9.90 -11.37
C SER A 302 -9.67 -9.90 -12.73
N PRO A 303 -10.81 -9.20 -12.90
CA PRO A 303 -11.48 -9.04 -14.19
C PRO A 303 -10.66 -8.20 -15.18
N VAL A 304 -9.78 -7.34 -14.68
CA VAL A 304 -8.87 -6.48 -15.47
C VAL A 304 -7.44 -6.77 -15.03
N PRO A 305 -6.47 -6.90 -15.96
CA PRO A 305 -5.06 -7.04 -15.55
C PRO A 305 -4.58 -5.83 -14.77
N GLY A 306 -3.69 -6.04 -13.81
CA GLY A 306 -2.99 -4.95 -13.16
C GLY A 306 -2.04 -4.23 -14.12
N MET A 307 -1.79 -2.96 -13.85
CA MET A 307 -0.75 -2.21 -14.53
C MET A 307 0.63 -2.72 -14.08
N PRO A 308 1.51 -3.15 -15.01
CA PRO A 308 2.81 -3.69 -14.61
C PRO A 308 3.68 -2.63 -13.94
N LEU A 309 4.19 -2.97 -12.77
CA LEU A 309 5.19 -2.19 -12.05
C LEU A 309 6.55 -2.26 -12.77
N VAL A 310 7.50 -1.39 -12.39
CA VAL A 310 8.82 -1.27 -13.06
C VAL A 310 9.56 -2.60 -13.16
N HIS A 311 9.51 -3.43 -12.13
CA HIS A 311 10.17 -4.74 -12.11
C HIS A 311 9.45 -5.82 -12.94
N GLN A 312 8.23 -5.55 -13.39
CA GLN A 312 7.41 -6.45 -14.23
C GLN A 312 7.48 -6.10 -15.73
N ARG A 313 7.97 -4.89 -16.04
CA ARG A 313 8.11 -4.36 -17.43
C ARG A 313 9.25 -5.00 -18.23
#